data_ffb584899977f59f716ff7d6ba2c4c85
#
_entry.id   ffb584899977f59f716ff7d6ba2c4c85
#
_cell.length_a   1.000
_cell.length_b   1.000
_cell.length_c   1.000
_cell.angle_alpha   90.00
_cell.angle_beta   90.00
_cell.angle_gamma   90.00
#
_symmetry.space_group_name_H-M   'P 1'
#
loop_
_entity.id
_entity.type
_entity.pdbx_description
1 polymer ?
#
loop_
_entity_poly.entity_id
_entity_poly.type
_entity_poly.pdbx_seq_one_letter_code
_entity_poly.pdbx_strand_id
1 'polypeptide(L)'
;VLFIFSFGIRKVFIKDKNIPKFVKNLQSSNLSLIRKLGSGMTALFGLSTARSLDGEGSVYKYLDYPIYKNTTIDKKDVSIPKSIEVAVIGSGSGGGVAANILNEKYEVGIFEKGSYGNGETNNETFGYHNFYDTNGIQQTRGYKVLLLAGMGIGGGTSVNWTTSLRTPDKILDEWDSLTGQNNYFNSSEFKSSMDYVCKELNVDVENNRVPQKEVKLAEGIE
;
A
#
# COMPACT_ATOMS: atom_id res chain seq x y z
N VAL A 1 -15.41 -24.95 -11.24
CA VAL A 1 -15.91 -24.90 -12.65
C VAL A 1 -15.98 -23.45 -13.07
N LEU A 2 -15.13 -23.07 -14.03
CA LEU A 2 -15.12 -21.72 -14.58
C LEU A 2 -16.20 -21.59 -15.65
N PHE A 3 -17.13 -20.63 -15.47
CA PHE A 3 -18.11 -20.29 -16.50
C PHE A 3 -17.55 -19.13 -17.33
N ILE A 4 -17.27 -19.40 -18.60
CA ILE A 4 -16.91 -18.34 -19.54
C ILE A 4 -18.17 -17.96 -20.30
N PHE A 5 -18.70 -16.77 -20.04
CA PHE A 5 -19.75 -16.18 -20.86
C PHE A 5 -19.11 -15.61 -22.12
N SER A 6 -19.22 -16.33 -23.23
CA SER A 6 -18.96 -15.75 -24.54
C SER A 6 -20.28 -15.27 -25.14
N PHE A 7 -20.30 -14.02 -25.55
CA PHE A 7 -21.41 -13.49 -26.34
C PHE A 7 -21.66 -14.38 -27.57
N GLY A 8 -22.72 -15.17 -27.53
CA GLY A 8 -23.24 -15.93 -28.68
C GLY A 8 -22.61 -17.32 -28.92
N ILE A 9 -21.68 -17.83 -28.10
CA ILE A 9 -21.06 -19.13 -28.33
C ILE A 9 -21.17 -20.02 -27.08
N ARG A 10 -21.47 -21.30 -27.30
CA ARG A 10 -21.73 -22.38 -26.34
C ARG A 10 -20.93 -22.26 -25.02
N LYS A 11 -21.63 -22.54 -23.90
CA LYS A 11 -21.01 -22.70 -22.56
C LYS A 11 -19.77 -23.62 -22.63
N VAL A 12 -18.60 -23.09 -22.43
CA VAL A 12 -17.38 -23.92 -22.37
C VAL A 12 -17.13 -24.26 -20.92
N PHE A 13 -17.22 -25.55 -20.58
CA PHE A 13 -16.87 -26.07 -19.26
C PHE A 13 -15.42 -26.50 -19.28
N ILE A 14 -14.58 -25.82 -18.50
CA ILE A 14 -13.18 -26.20 -18.30
C ILE A 14 -13.08 -26.88 -16.93
N LYS A 15 -12.58 -28.12 -16.91
CA LYS A 15 -12.30 -28.83 -15.64
C LYS A 15 -11.18 -28.08 -14.89
N ASP A 16 -11.26 -28.01 -13.57
CA ASP A 16 -10.35 -27.23 -12.74
C ASP A 16 -8.87 -27.52 -13.02
N LYS A 17 -8.50 -28.80 -13.21
CA LYS A 17 -7.14 -29.20 -13.56
C LYS A 17 -6.59 -28.64 -14.87
N ASN A 18 -7.47 -28.17 -15.76
CA ASN A 18 -7.08 -27.63 -17.07
C ASN A 18 -7.06 -26.10 -17.09
N ILE A 19 -7.50 -25.43 -16.02
CA ILE A 19 -7.56 -23.96 -15.95
C ILE A 19 -6.15 -23.33 -16.14
N PRO A 20 -5.09 -23.79 -15.47
CA PRO A 20 -3.76 -23.20 -15.65
C PRO A 20 -3.26 -23.31 -17.11
N LYS A 21 -3.47 -24.45 -17.74
CA LYS A 21 -3.09 -24.67 -19.15
C LYS A 21 -3.88 -23.78 -20.09
N PHE A 22 -5.17 -23.62 -19.86
CA PHE A 22 -6.02 -22.73 -20.64
C PHE A 22 -5.57 -21.26 -20.53
N VAL A 23 -5.34 -20.77 -19.32
CA VAL A 23 -4.88 -19.40 -19.09
C VAL A 23 -3.52 -19.17 -19.73
N LYS A 24 -2.57 -20.10 -19.60
CA LYS A 24 -1.27 -20.04 -20.25
C LYS A 24 -1.40 -19.95 -21.78
N ASN A 25 -2.29 -20.72 -22.39
CA ASN A 25 -2.54 -20.68 -23.83
C ASN A 25 -3.11 -19.32 -24.28
N LEU A 26 -3.98 -18.69 -23.47
CA LEU A 26 -4.46 -17.34 -23.75
C LEU A 26 -3.32 -16.33 -23.70
N GLN A 27 -2.46 -16.41 -22.70
CA GLN A 27 -1.32 -15.51 -22.51
C GLN A 27 -0.25 -15.65 -23.60
N SER A 28 -0.10 -16.83 -24.20
CA SER A 28 0.83 -17.09 -25.30
C SER A 28 0.24 -16.90 -26.69
N SER A 29 -1.01 -16.43 -26.80
CA SER A 29 -1.68 -16.20 -28.09
C SER A 29 -0.98 -15.12 -28.93
N ASN A 30 -0.93 -15.29 -30.25
CA ASN A 30 -0.41 -14.29 -31.18
C ASN A 30 -1.33 -13.04 -31.27
N LEU A 31 -2.57 -13.16 -30.88
CA LEU A 31 -3.54 -12.05 -30.87
C LEU A 31 -3.45 -11.25 -29.57
N SER A 32 -3.12 -9.96 -29.69
CA SER A 32 -2.93 -9.04 -28.55
C SER A 32 -4.13 -9.01 -27.60
N LEU A 33 -5.35 -8.98 -28.15
CA LEU A 33 -6.57 -8.98 -27.35
C LEU A 33 -6.70 -10.24 -26.47
N ILE A 34 -6.39 -11.40 -27.05
CA ILE A 34 -6.46 -12.69 -26.32
C ILE A 34 -5.39 -12.74 -25.21
N ARG A 35 -4.17 -12.24 -25.47
CA ARG A 35 -3.13 -12.12 -24.42
C ARG A 35 -3.59 -11.23 -23.26
N LYS A 36 -4.19 -10.08 -23.58
CA LYS A 36 -4.72 -9.15 -22.54
C LYS A 36 -5.82 -9.81 -21.72
N LEU A 37 -6.73 -10.58 -22.34
CA LEU A 37 -7.74 -11.36 -21.63
C LEU A 37 -7.10 -12.41 -20.71
N GLY A 38 -6.09 -13.14 -21.17
CA GLY A 38 -5.36 -14.11 -20.34
C GLY A 38 -4.68 -13.46 -19.14
N SER A 39 -4.05 -12.30 -19.32
CA SER A 39 -3.42 -11.55 -18.23
C SER A 39 -4.45 -11.00 -17.23
N GLY A 40 -5.57 -10.47 -17.71
CA GLY A 40 -6.67 -10.00 -16.87
C GLY A 40 -7.29 -11.13 -16.04
N MET A 41 -7.50 -12.30 -16.64
CA MET A 41 -7.96 -13.49 -15.90
C MET A 41 -6.97 -13.90 -14.80
N THR A 42 -5.67 -13.90 -15.06
CA THR A 42 -4.66 -14.21 -14.05
C THR A 42 -4.69 -13.23 -12.89
N ALA A 43 -4.83 -11.94 -13.18
CA ALA A 43 -4.96 -10.90 -12.14
C ALA A 43 -6.21 -11.12 -11.27
N LEU A 44 -7.35 -11.40 -11.89
CA LEU A 44 -8.60 -11.68 -11.17
C LEU A 44 -8.51 -12.95 -10.31
N PHE A 45 -7.88 -14.01 -10.83
CA PHE A 45 -7.65 -15.23 -10.05
C PHE A 45 -6.69 -14.98 -8.90
N GLY A 46 -5.61 -14.22 -9.11
CA GLY A 46 -4.68 -13.85 -8.06
C GLY A 46 -5.36 -13.08 -6.92
N LEU A 47 -6.16 -12.06 -7.27
CA LEU A 47 -6.95 -11.30 -6.31
C LEU A 47 -7.99 -12.17 -5.57
N SER A 48 -8.68 -13.06 -6.28
CA SER A 48 -9.66 -13.97 -5.69
C SER A 48 -8.97 -14.96 -4.74
N THR A 49 -7.80 -15.47 -5.11
CA THR A 49 -7.02 -16.39 -4.27
C THR A 49 -6.53 -15.70 -3.01
N ALA A 50 -5.97 -14.50 -3.13
CA ALA A 50 -5.54 -13.72 -1.98
C ALA A 50 -6.70 -13.45 -1.00
N ARG A 51 -7.90 -13.14 -1.52
CA ARG A 51 -9.10 -12.90 -0.69
C ARG A 51 -9.71 -14.15 -0.07
N SER A 52 -9.66 -15.29 -0.76
CA SER A 52 -10.31 -16.54 -0.31
C SER A 52 -9.49 -17.35 0.69
N LEU A 53 -8.24 -16.99 0.89
CA LEU A 53 -7.29 -17.71 1.74
C LEU A 53 -7.09 -17.05 3.11
N ASP A 54 -7.96 -16.13 3.49
CA ASP A 54 -8.05 -15.61 4.84
C ASP A 54 -8.48 -16.75 5.80
N GLY A 55 -7.61 -17.15 6.71
CA GLY A 55 -7.87 -18.20 7.70
C GLY A 55 -6.84 -19.33 7.73
N GLU A 56 -7.21 -20.50 8.26
CA GLU A 56 -6.29 -21.62 8.50
C GLU A 56 -5.64 -22.20 7.23
N GLY A 57 -6.16 -21.96 6.06
CA GLY A 57 -5.59 -22.34 4.76
C GLY A 57 -4.90 -21.20 4.01
N SER A 58 -4.64 -20.09 4.69
CA SER A 58 -4.20 -18.85 4.05
C SER A 58 -2.81 -18.93 3.42
N VAL A 59 -2.59 -18.12 2.39
CA VAL A 59 -1.27 -17.87 1.80
C VAL A 59 -0.25 -17.46 2.87
N TYR A 60 -0.68 -16.72 3.88
CA TYR A 60 0.16 -16.32 5.02
C TYR A 60 0.76 -17.49 5.78
N LYS A 61 -0.05 -18.55 6.03
CA LYS A 61 0.43 -19.77 6.68
C LYS A 61 1.40 -20.54 5.77
N TYR A 62 1.12 -20.59 4.48
CA TYR A 62 2.02 -21.23 3.51
C TYR A 62 3.36 -20.51 3.38
N LEU A 63 3.34 -19.17 3.48
CA LEU A 63 4.55 -18.33 3.40
C LEU A 63 5.25 -18.16 4.76
N ASP A 64 4.74 -18.81 5.83
CA ASP A 64 5.20 -18.60 7.22
C ASP A 64 5.22 -17.11 7.60
N TYR A 65 4.18 -16.37 7.14
CA TYR A 65 4.06 -14.97 7.42
C TYR A 65 3.57 -14.76 8.86
N PRO A 66 4.29 -14.01 9.69
CA PRO A 66 3.92 -13.82 11.08
C PRO A 66 2.60 -13.05 11.18
N ILE A 67 1.55 -13.72 11.63
CA ILE A 67 0.30 -13.05 11.96
C ILE A 67 0.47 -12.45 13.35
N TYR A 68 0.69 -11.15 13.43
CA TYR A 68 0.76 -10.45 14.70
C TYR A 68 -0.64 -10.43 15.33
N LYS A 69 -0.79 -11.13 16.44
CA LYS A 69 -1.98 -11.00 17.28
C LYS A 69 -1.93 -9.63 17.94
N ASN A 70 -3.01 -8.89 17.80
CA ASN A 70 -3.08 -7.52 18.26
C ASN A 70 -2.91 -7.34 19.75
N THR A 71 -2.20 -6.29 20.08
CA THR A 71 -2.49 -5.53 21.28
C THR A 71 -3.73 -4.67 21.01
N THR A 72 -4.82 -4.99 21.66
CA THR A 72 -5.98 -4.08 21.74
C THR A 72 -5.47 -2.77 22.32
N ILE A 73 -5.44 -1.72 21.51
CA ILE A 73 -5.30 -0.37 22.07
C ILE A 73 -6.64 -0.09 22.70
N ASP A 74 -6.63 0.03 24.04
CA ASP A 74 -7.79 0.52 24.77
C ASP A 74 -8.23 1.84 24.12
N LYS A 75 -9.38 1.80 23.46
CA LYS A 75 -10.07 3.01 23.06
C LYS A 75 -10.48 3.69 24.34
N LYS A 76 -9.61 4.55 24.88
CA LYS A 76 -10.01 5.43 25.95
C LYS A 76 -11.08 6.33 25.38
N ASP A 77 -12.20 6.45 26.04
CA ASP A 77 -13.15 7.54 25.80
C ASP A 77 -12.41 8.84 26.11
N VAL A 78 -11.72 9.35 25.12
CA VAL A 78 -11.03 10.62 25.22
C VAL A 78 -12.08 11.68 25.01
N SER A 79 -12.32 12.48 26.05
CA SER A 79 -13.15 13.69 25.90
C SER A 79 -12.46 14.60 24.87
N ILE A 80 -13.15 14.87 23.77
CA ILE A 80 -12.64 15.82 22.78
C ILE A 80 -12.50 17.18 23.46
N PRO A 81 -11.31 17.80 23.47
CA PRO A 81 -11.13 19.11 24.07
C PRO A 81 -12.01 20.14 23.36
N LYS A 82 -12.51 21.12 24.11
CA LYS A 82 -13.38 22.18 23.55
C LYS A 82 -12.65 23.10 22.56
N SER A 83 -11.35 23.20 22.68
CA SER A 83 -10.47 23.97 21.80
C SER A 83 -9.12 23.28 21.70
N ILE A 84 -8.46 23.42 20.58
CA ILE A 84 -7.09 23.01 20.31
C ILE A 84 -6.38 24.17 19.63
N GLU A 85 -5.08 24.32 19.86
CA GLU A 85 -4.30 25.41 19.27
C GLU A 85 -3.96 25.13 17.80
N VAL A 86 -3.68 23.88 17.46
CA VAL A 86 -3.33 23.47 16.09
C VAL A 86 -4.13 22.22 15.69
N ALA A 87 -4.84 22.33 14.57
CA ALA A 87 -5.54 21.20 13.95
C ALA A 87 -4.73 20.68 12.76
N VAL A 88 -4.32 19.42 12.81
CA VAL A 88 -3.67 18.71 11.70
C VAL A 88 -4.70 17.81 11.03
N ILE A 89 -4.94 18.03 9.75
CA ILE A 89 -5.91 17.26 8.97
C ILE A 89 -5.20 16.15 8.22
N GLY A 90 -5.46 14.91 8.63
CA GLY A 90 -4.83 13.70 8.12
C GLY A 90 -3.57 13.31 8.90
N SER A 91 -3.48 12.03 9.21
CA SER A 91 -2.37 11.42 9.98
C SER A 91 -1.32 10.73 9.10
N GLY A 92 -1.30 11.00 7.80
CA GLY A 92 -0.30 10.48 6.87
C GLY A 92 1.12 10.96 7.20
N SER A 93 2.10 10.59 6.38
CA SER A 93 3.53 10.89 6.61
C SER A 93 3.81 12.36 6.92
N GLY A 94 3.21 13.28 6.18
CA GLY A 94 3.38 14.72 6.41
C GLY A 94 2.70 15.20 7.69
N GLY A 95 1.42 14.82 7.88
CA GLY A 95 0.63 15.24 9.05
C GLY A 95 1.17 14.67 10.35
N GLY A 96 1.59 13.40 10.35
CA GLY A 96 2.19 12.75 11.52
C GLY A 96 3.48 13.44 11.97
N VAL A 97 4.39 13.73 11.04
CA VAL A 97 5.65 14.43 11.34
C VAL A 97 5.40 15.85 11.82
N ALA A 98 4.52 16.59 11.12
CA ALA A 98 4.19 17.95 11.52
C ALA A 98 3.56 18.01 12.93
N ALA A 99 2.62 17.09 13.22
CA ALA A 99 1.98 17.01 14.53
C ALA A 99 3.00 16.69 15.63
N ASN A 100 3.93 15.76 15.39
CA ASN A 100 4.96 15.42 16.36
C ASN A 100 5.83 16.63 16.73
N ILE A 101 6.29 17.40 15.74
CA ILE A 101 7.13 18.58 15.97
C ILE A 101 6.31 19.71 16.63
N LEU A 102 5.12 19.96 16.17
CA LEU A 102 4.28 21.03 16.71
C LEU A 102 3.81 20.76 18.15
N ASN A 103 3.61 19.49 18.51
CA ASN A 103 3.20 19.09 19.85
C ASN A 103 4.23 19.39 20.95
N GLU A 104 5.46 19.72 20.57
CA GLU A 104 6.46 20.21 21.53
C GLU A 104 6.11 21.59 22.14
N LYS A 105 5.28 22.39 21.43
CA LYS A 105 4.98 23.78 21.79
C LYS A 105 3.49 24.10 21.87
N TYR A 106 2.64 23.31 21.22
CA TYR A 106 1.22 23.60 21.06
C TYR A 106 0.38 22.40 21.43
N GLU A 107 -0.87 22.63 21.82
CA GLU A 107 -1.88 21.59 21.95
C GLU A 107 -2.36 21.19 20.54
N VAL A 108 -1.93 20.02 20.06
CA VAL A 108 -2.18 19.55 18.70
C VAL A 108 -3.25 18.48 18.65
N GLY A 109 -4.27 18.68 17.82
CA GLY A 109 -5.28 17.66 17.49
C GLY A 109 -5.09 17.15 16.08
N ILE A 110 -5.03 15.82 15.90
CA ILE A 110 -4.99 15.18 14.59
C ILE A 110 -6.37 14.65 14.25
N PHE A 111 -6.90 15.04 13.10
CA PHE A 111 -8.19 14.60 12.58
C PHE A 111 -7.96 13.67 11.39
N GLU A 112 -8.28 12.38 11.57
CA GLU A 112 -8.11 11.36 10.55
C GLU A 112 -9.48 10.82 10.10
N LYS A 113 -9.69 10.74 8.78
CA LYS A 113 -10.96 10.24 8.21
C LYS A 113 -11.09 8.72 8.30
N GLY A 114 -9.98 8.02 8.31
CA GLY A 114 -9.93 6.58 8.23
C GLY A 114 -9.84 5.89 9.59
N SER A 115 -9.94 4.58 9.56
CA SER A 115 -9.96 3.75 10.76
C SER A 115 -8.56 3.54 11.34
N TYR A 116 -8.52 3.26 12.64
CA TYR A 116 -7.34 2.67 13.27
C TYR A 116 -7.36 1.16 13.07
N GLY A 117 -6.25 0.61 12.60
CA GLY A 117 -6.07 -0.83 12.49
C GLY A 117 -5.93 -1.47 13.87
N ASN A 118 -6.90 -2.26 14.26
CA ASN A 118 -6.89 -2.99 15.53
C ASN A 118 -6.38 -4.43 15.39
N GLY A 119 -5.52 -4.71 14.37
CA GLY A 119 -4.89 -5.98 14.06
C GLY A 119 -5.71 -6.99 13.31
N GLU A 120 -6.90 -6.65 12.92
CA GLU A 120 -7.59 -7.32 11.82
C GLU A 120 -6.94 -6.95 10.47
N THR A 121 -5.82 -6.22 10.54
CA THR A 121 -5.03 -5.73 9.40
C THR A 121 -4.45 -6.85 8.53
N ASN A 122 -4.40 -8.06 9.04
CA ASN A 122 -3.93 -9.23 8.30
C ASN A 122 -5.01 -9.88 7.43
N ASN A 123 -6.24 -9.36 7.50
CA ASN A 123 -7.32 -9.78 6.63
C ASN A 123 -7.35 -8.86 5.40
N GLU A 124 -7.04 -9.39 4.22
CA GLU A 124 -7.00 -8.65 2.96
C GLU A 124 -8.31 -7.92 2.68
N THR A 125 -9.44 -8.57 2.93
CA THR A 125 -10.77 -7.97 2.70
C THR A 125 -10.98 -6.78 3.63
N PHE A 126 -10.66 -6.91 4.90
CA PHE A 126 -10.73 -5.81 5.86
C PHE A 126 -9.76 -4.68 5.47
N GLY A 127 -8.54 -5.02 5.09
CA GLY A 127 -7.51 -4.07 4.65
C GLY A 127 -7.99 -3.21 3.48
N TYR A 128 -8.53 -3.83 2.42
CA TYR A 128 -9.04 -3.09 1.26
C TYR A 128 -10.19 -2.14 1.61
N HIS A 129 -11.09 -2.54 2.51
CA HIS A 129 -12.23 -1.70 2.89
C HIS A 129 -11.89 -0.58 3.87
N ASN A 130 -10.90 -0.77 4.74
CA ASN A 130 -10.65 0.14 5.85
C ASN A 130 -9.37 0.96 5.71
N PHE A 131 -8.39 0.49 4.89
CA PHE A 131 -7.10 1.16 4.75
C PHE A 131 -6.83 1.73 3.36
N TYR A 132 -7.65 1.40 2.36
CA TYR A 132 -7.54 1.97 1.03
C TYR A 132 -8.75 2.83 0.70
N ASP A 133 -8.50 4.03 0.19
CA ASP A 133 -9.56 4.90 -0.31
C ASP A 133 -10.26 4.22 -1.51
N THR A 134 -11.59 4.30 -1.54
CA THR A 134 -12.43 3.62 -2.55
C THR A 134 -12.11 2.12 -2.73
N ASN A 135 -11.80 1.42 -1.63
CA ASN A 135 -11.45 0.00 -1.61
C ASN A 135 -10.27 -0.37 -2.53
N GLY A 136 -9.30 0.54 -2.67
CA GLY A 136 -8.11 0.34 -3.51
C GLY A 136 -8.36 0.42 -5.01
N ILE A 137 -9.54 0.91 -5.45
CA ILE A 137 -9.88 1.03 -6.87
C ILE A 137 -10.14 2.49 -7.21
N GLN A 138 -9.06 3.26 -7.37
CA GLN A 138 -9.13 4.61 -7.91
C GLN A 138 -8.44 4.67 -9.27
N GLN A 139 -9.03 5.39 -10.20
CA GLN A 139 -8.47 5.57 -11.54
C GLN A 139 -8.54 7.02 -11.96
N THR A 140 -7.53 7.46 -12.72
CA THR A 140 -7.59 8.77 -13.39
C THR A 140 -8.71 8.80 -14.43
N ARG A 141 -9.21 10.00 -14.77
CA ARG A 141 -10.28 10.18 -15.78
C ARG A 141 -10.03 9.47 -17.11
N GLY A 142 -8.78 9.28 -17.49
CA GLY A 142 -8.43 8.57 -18.74
C GLY A 142 -8.17 7.09 -18.56
N TYR A 143 -8.44 6.51 -17.39
CA TYR A 143 -8.17 5.11 -17.05
C TYR A 143 -6.70 4.66 -17.29
N LYS A 144 -5.77 5.61 -17.34
CA LYS A 144 -4.35 5.35 -17.64
C LYS A 144 -3.54 4.99 -16.41
N VAL A 145 -3.96 5.48 -15.24
CA VAL A 145 -3.24 5.27 -13.98
C VAL A 145 -4.22 4.76 -12.93
N LEU A 146 -3.85 3.68 -12.28
CA LEU A 146 -4.49 3.16 -11.08
C LEU A 146 -3.81 3.81 -9.86
N LEU A 147 -4.61 4.39 -8.98
CA LEU A 147 -4.14 4.99 -7.73
C LEU A 147 -4.50 4.06 -6.56
N LEU A 148 -3.51 3.78 -5.73
CA LEU A 148 -3.70 3.16 -4.43
C LEU A 148 -3.40 4.23 -3.37
N ALA A 149 -4.43 4.76 -2.75
CA ALA A 149 -4.30 5.77 -1.70
C ALA A 149 -4.64 5.16 -0.34
N GLY A 150 -3.77 5.36 0.63
CA GLY A 150 -4.02 4.93 2.00
C GLY A 150 -5.09 5.80 2.67
N MET A 151 -5.95 5.16 3.45
CA MET A 151 -7.01 5.78 4.24
C MET A 151 -7.03 5.14 5.62
N GLY A 152 -6.49 5.78 6.60
CA GLY A 152 -6.41 5.26 7.96
C GLY A 152 -5.35 6.00 8.76
N ILE A 153 -5.21 5.71 10.03
CA ILE A 153 -4.13 6.29 10.82
C ILE A 153 -2.79 5.88 10.20
N GLY A 154 -1.95 6.86 9.91
CA GLY A 154 -0.71 6.72 9.14
C GLY A 154 -0.88 6.94 7.63
N GLY A 155 -2.13 7.03 7.12
CA GLY A 155 -2.39 7.26 5.69
C GLY A 155 -1.71 6.24 4.79
N GLY A 156 -1.01 6.72 3.75
CA GLY A 156 -0.27 5.86 2.82
C GLY A 156 0.86 5.05 3.46
N THR A 157 1.44 5.52 4.57
CA THR A 157 2.53 4.80 5.27
C THR A 157 2.07 3.51 5.93
N SER A 158 0.77 3.37 6.21
CA SER A 158 0.20 2.15 6.78
C SER A 158 -0.02 1.04 5.75
N VAL A 159 0.04 1.37 4.46
CA VAL A 159 -0.25 0.43 3.35
C VAL A 159 0.84 0.40 2.28
N ASN A 160 1.92 1.16 2.43
CA ASN A 160 3.06 1.14 1.52
C ASN A 160 3.99 -0.04 1.81
N TRP A 161 5.03 -0.18 1.01
CA TRP A 161 6.04 -1.23 1.16
C TRP A 161 7.20 -0.83 2.06
N THR A 162 7.05 0.22 2.86
CA THR A 162 8.09 0.76 3.77
C THR A 162 9.39 1.17 3.07
N THR A 163 9.38 1.29 1.75
CA THR A 163 10.53 1.76 0.99
C THR A 163 10.74 3.25 1.26
N SER A 164 11.87 3.60 1.84
CA SER A 164 12.24 4.96 2.20
C SER A 164 13.47 5.37 1.41
N LEU A 165 13.29 6.28 0.46
CA LEU A 165 14.35 6.76 -0.41
C LEU A 165 14.56 8.27 -0.19
N ARG A 166 15.82 8.70 -0.09
CA ARG A 166 16.15 10.11 -0.09
C ARG A 166 15.96 10.69 -1.49
N THR A 167 15.44 11.91 -1.54
CA THR A 167 15.34 12.63 -2.80
C THR A 167 16.76 12.98 -3.28
N PRO A 168 17.13 12.58 -4.52
CA PRO A 168 18.44 12.92 -5.09
C PRO A 168 18.60 14.43 -5.31
N ASP A 169 19.82 14.93 -5.17
CA ASP A 169 20.15 16.37 -5.31
C ASP A 169 19.62 16.94 -6.64
N LYS A 170 19.74 16.21 -7.74
CA LYS A 170 19.19 16.64 -9.05
C LYS A 170 17.70 16.95 -9.01
N ILE A 171 16.94 16.20 -8.23
CA ILE A 171 15.48 16.41 -8.08
C ILE A 171 15.22 17.60 -7.15
N LEU A 172 16.05 17.79 -6.11
CA LEU A 172 15.97 18.95 -5.24
C LEU A 172 16.23 20.25 -6.02
N ASP A 173 17.22 20.26 -6.91
CA ASP A 173 17.53 21.38 -7.82
C ASP A 173 16.36 21.65 -8.81
N GLU A 174 15.73 20.59 -9.31
CA GLU A 174 14.54 20.70 -10.15
C GLU A 174 13.37 21.33 -9.38
N TRP A 175 13.15 20.95 -8.14
CA TRP A 175 12.12 21.55 -7.29
C TRP A 175 12.39 23.03 -7.00
N ASP A 176 13.62 23.41 -6.71
CA ASP A 176 14.02 24.80 -6.57
C ASP A 176 13.68 25.60 -7.85
N SER A 177 14.02 25.07 -9.01
CA SER A 177 13.74 25.68 -10.30
C SER A 177 12.24 25.84 -10.58
N LEU A 178 11.45 24.78 -10.34
CA LEU A 178 10.01 24.75 -10.60
C LEU A 178 9.22 25.67 -9.65
N THR A 179 9.68 25.83 -8.42
CA THR A 179 9.01 26.66 -7.40
C THR A 179 9.53 28.09 -7.34
N GLY A 180 10.57 28.40 -8.10
CA GLY A 180 11.23 29.72 -8.06
C GLY A 180 12.01 29.96 -6.76
N GLN A 181 12.31 28.92 -6.01
CA GLN A 181 13.13 28.99 -4.81
C GLN A 181 14.62 29.09 -5.18
N ASN A 182 15.37 29.72 -4.31
CA ASN A 182 16.81 29.85 -4.50
C ASN A 182 17.56 28.92 -3.55
N ASN A 183 17.82 27.68 -4.01
CA ASN A 183 18.54 26.66 -3.26
C ASN A 183 17.91 26.32 -1.89
N TYR A 184 16.57 26.31 -1.81
CA TYR A 184 15.86 25.94 -0.58
C TYR A 184 15.86 24.44 -0.37
N PHE A 185 15.40 23.67 -1.37
CA PHE A 185 15.29 22.22 -1.27
C PHE A 185 16.65 21.52 -1.24
N ASN A 186 17.69 22.10 -1.86
CA ASN A 186 19.05 21.56 -1.82
C ASN A 186 19.92 22.19 -0.72
N SER A 187 19.32 22.97 0.18
CA SER A 187 20.03 23.59 1.32
C SER A 187 20.46 22.57 2.38
N SER A 188 21.44 22.96 3.18
CA SER A 188 21.87 22.17 4.35
C SER A 188 20.75 22.01 5.38
N GLU A 189 19.88 23.01 5.53
CA GLU A 189 18.75 22.99 6.45
C GLU A 189 17.71 21.95 6.03
N PHE A 190 17.34 21.93 4.75
CA PHE A 190 16.39 20.92 4.22
C PHE A 190 16.97 19.50 4.33
N LYS A 191 18.27 19.34 4.03
CA LYS A 191 18.96 18.05 4.18
C LYS A 191 19.01 17.59 5.63
N SER A 192 19.26 18.49 6.57
CA SER A 192 19.20 18.19 8.00
C SER A 192 17.80 17.75 8.45
N SER A 193 16.76 18.35 7.87
CA SER A 193 15.37 17.93 8.14
C SER A 193 15.11 16.52 7.61
N MET A 194 15.61 16.17 6.42
CA MET A 194 15.54 14.79 5.93
C MET A 194 16.31 13.81 6.82
N ASP A 195 17.50 14.21 7.33
CA ASP A 195 18.28 13.39 8.27
C ASP A 195 17.51 13.15 9.56
N TYR A 196 16.89 14.19 10.10
CA TYR A 196 16.05 14.08 11.29
C TYR A 196 14.91 13.08 11.10
N VAL A 197 14.13 13.22 10.02
CA VAL A 197 13.01 12.30 9.73
C VAL A 197 13.49 10.86 9.54
N CYS A 198 14.58 10.65 8.80
CA CYS A 198 15.15 9.31 8.63
C CYS A 198 15.54 8.68 9.97
N LYS A 199 16.14 9.48 10.87
CA LYS A 199 16.52 9.01 12.20
C LYS A 199 15.31 8.65 13.06
N GLU A 200 14.29 9.52 13.11
CA GLU A 200 13.07 9.28 13.89
C GLU A 200 12.30 8.04 13.40
N LEU A 201 12.30 7.80 12.09
CA LEU A 201 11.66 6.64 11.48
C LEU A 201 12.55 5.39 11.46
N ASN A 202 13.77 5.48 12.01
CA ASN A 202 14.75 4.39 12.02
C ASN A 202 15.00 3.82 10.61
N VAL A 203 15.15 4.72 9.63
CA VAL A 203 15.43 4.35 8.24
C VAL A 203 16.89 3.96 8.11
N ASP A 204 17.16 2.66 7.93
CA ASP A 204 18.50 2.19 7.62
C ASP A 204 18.46 0.95 6.71
N VAL A 205 19.61 0.53 6.19
CA VAL A 205 19.77 -0.65 5.35
C VAL A 205 20.29 -1.86 6.12
N GLU A 206 20.82 -1.68 7.32
CA GLU A 206 21.53 -2.71 8.08
C GLU A 206 20.56 -3.57 8.91
N ASN A 207 19.47 -2.96 9.39
CA ASN A 207 18.46 -3.63 10.22
C ASN A 207 17.30 -4.23 9.40
N ASN A 208 17.39 -4.19 8.08
CA ASN A 208 16.38 -4.80 7.22
C ASN A 208 16.39 -6.32 7.38
N ARG A 209 15.40 -6.83 8.10
CA ARG A 209 15.07 -8.24 8.05
C ARG A 209 14.56 -8.53 6.64
N VAL A 210 15.38 -9.19 5.82
CA VAL A 210 14.99 -9.55 4.45
C VAL A 210 13.72 -10.39 4.50
N PRO A 211 12.61 -9.91 3.93
CA PRO A 211 11.37 -10.68 3.92
C PRO A 211 11.54 -12.01 3.18
N GLN A 212 10.87 -13.05 3.64
CA GLN A 212 10.94 -14.39 3.02
C GLN A 212 10.59 -14.36 1.52
N LYS A 213 9.69 -13.46 1.09
CA LYS A 213 9.35 -13.27 -0.31
C LYS A 213 10.55 -12.85 -1.16
N GLU A 214 11.45 -12.03 -0.62
CA GLU A 214 12.64 -11.54 -1.32
C GLU A 214 13.73 -12.62 -1.37
N VAL A 215 13.86 -13.41 -0.29
CA VAL A 215 14.73 -14.59 -0.28
C VAL A 215 14.29 -15.56 -1.40
N LYS A 216 12.99 -15.85 -1.48
CA LYS A 216 12.44 -16.73 -2.51
C LYS A 216 12.56 -16.16 -3.92
N LEU A 217 12.45 -14.85 -4.07
CA LEU A 217 12.68 -14.18 -5.35
C LEU A 217 14.15 -14.31 -5.78
N ALA A 218 15.09 -14.09 -4.86
CA ALA A 218 16.52 -14.25 -5.14
C ALA A 218 16.88 -15.68 -5.55
N GLU A 219 16.36 -16.70 -4.83
CA GLU A 219 16.53 -18.13 -5.18
C GLU A 219 15.97 -18.47 -6.58
N GLY A 220 14.97 -17.73 -7.08
CA GLY A 220 14.37 -17.96 -8.40
C GLY A 220 15.08 -17.25 -9.55
N ILE A 221 16.08 -16.40 -9.27
CA ILE A 221 16.88 -15.68 -10.26
C ILE A 221 18.20 -16.41 -10.57
N GLU A 222 18.66 -17.28 -9.65
CA GLU A 222 19.78 -18.21 -9.87
C GLU A 222 19.36 -19.39 -10.74
#